data_cb2aa0fee30927f89a685663c344b0de
#
_entry.id   cb2aa0fee30927f89a685663c344b0de
#
_cell.length_a   1.000
_cell.length_b   1.000
_cell.length_c   1.000
_cell.angle_alpha   90.00
_cell.angle_beta   90.00
_cell.angle_gamma   90.00
#
_symmetry.space_group_name_H-M   'P 1'
#
loop_
_entity.id
_entity.type
_entity.pdbx_description
1 polymer ?
#
loop_
_entity_poly.entity_id
_entity_poly.type
_entity_poly.pdbx_seq_one_letter_code
_entity_poly.pdbx_strand_id
1 'polypeptide(L)'
;MAWKMIYLARRNPALAPEDFPQAWREHSALGAGCTNVRDKVKSVRQCSRDLQNTARLAGASADYDGVNLLVLRDRQAADDIWSDEETLRIMRPDEPRVFSTYVRNFTLVAEEAVLRDGEPTDCVVAAFLGLREGTDPADLARALATADAAQWLADPAFGAAVRLVVNRVDGTPPPGYDYALIVEAWFPDPASAVQAFGAISLPERLPQAVAACIDPARSVSLLTRVTHRRP
;
A
#
# COMPACT_ATOMS: atom_id res chain seq x y z
N MET A 1 15.15 -7.56 -5.33
CA MET A 1 14.30 -7.27 -4.17
C MET A 1 14.42 -5.79 -3.86
N ALA A 2 13.31 -5.10 -3.67
CA ALA A 2 13.30 -3.71 -3.25
C ALA A 2 12.61 -3.58 -1.88
N TRP A 3 12.97 -2.53 -1.15
CA TRP A 3 12.35 -2.18 0.10
C TRP A 3 11.39 -1.03 -0.09
N LYS A 4 10.26 -1.07 0.59
CA LYS A 4 9.24 -0.03 0.54
C LYS A 4 8.83 0.42 1.93
N MET A 5 8.48 1.71 2.04
CA MET A 5 7.56 2.20 3.07
C MET A 5 6.20 2.39 2.42
N ILE A 6 5.19 1.77 3.00
CA ILE A 6 3.82 1.79 2.47
C ILE A 6 2.91 2.39 3.53
N TYR A 7 2.20 3.47 3.16
CA TYR A 7 1.24 4.13 4.05
C TYR A 7 -0.17 3.69 3.70
N LEU A 8 -0.97 3.38 4.72
CA LEU A 8 -2.42 3.27 4.61
C LEU A 8 -3.02 4.46 5.34
N ALA A 9 -3.26 5.54 4.59
CA ALA A 9 -3.51 6.86 5.12
C ALA A 9 -4.99 7.16 5.33
N ARG A 10 -5.31 7.78 6.48
CA ARG A 10 -6.55 8.52 6.70
C ARG A 10 -6.24 10.01 6.67
N ARG A 11 -7.05 10.79 5.93
CA ARG A 11 -6.93 12.25 5.90
C ARG A 11 -7.26 12.86 7.26
N ASN A 12 -6.82 14.08 7.49
CA ASN A 12 -7.34 14.92 8.56
C ASN A 12 -8.88 15.04 8.37
N PRO A 13 -9.69 14.77 9.41
CA PRO A 13 -11.16 14.86 9.33
C PRO A 13 -11.69 16.23 8.89
N ALA A 14 -10.92 17.30 9.07
CA ALA A 14 -11.28 18.64 8.61
C ALA A 14 -11.14 18.86 7.09
N LEU A 15 -10.43 17.96 6.39
CA LEU A 15 -10.32 18.00 4.93
C LEU A 15 -11.53 17.30 4.29
N ALA A 16 -12.06 17.86 3.21
CA ALA A 16 -12.95 17.09 2.34
C ALA A 16 -12.17 15.98 1.61
N PRO A 17 -12.80 14.83 1.29
CA PRO A 17 -12.12 13.75 0.57
C PRO A 17 -11.48 14.21 -0.74
N GLU A 18 -12.11 15.14 -1.43
CA GLU A 18 -11.68 15.70 -2.71
C GLU A 18 -10.43 16.57 -2.59
N ASP A 19 -10.21 17.19 -1.42
CA ASP A 19 -9.09 18.09 -1.15
C ASP A 19 -7.83 17.32 -0.69
N PHE A 20 -8.01 16.10 -0.20
CA PHE A 20 -6.91 15.29 0.33
C PHE A 20 -5.77 15.08 -0.67
N PRO A 21 -5.98 14.75 -1.95
CA PRO A 21 -4.89 14.54 -2.90
C PRO A 21 -4.00 15.79 -3.08
N GLN A 22 -4.58 16.99 -3.06
CA GLN A 22 -3.83 18.24 -3.17
C GLN A 22 -3.03 18.52 -1.90
N ALA A 23 -3.65 18.43 -0.73
CA ALA A 23 -2.97 18.61 0.56
C ALA A 23 -1.81 17.63 0.72
N TRP A 24 -2.01 16.38 0.30
CA TRP A 24 -0.97 15.36 0.36
C TRP A 24 0.20 15.62 -0.61
N ARG A 25 -0.09 16.12 -1.81
CA ARG A 25 0.93 16.53 -2.78
C ARG A 25 1.81 17.66 -2.23
N GLU A 26 1.19 18.67 -1.61
CA GLU A 26 1.89 19.79 -0.96
C GLU A 26 2.82 19.30 0.16
N HIS A 27 2.32 18.39 1.01
CA HIS A 27 3.14 17.72 2.03
C HIS A 27 4.33 16.97 1.41
N SER A 28 4.11 16.22 0.33
CA SER A 28 5.19 15.50 -0.37
C SER A 28 6.26 16.44 -0.94
N ALA A 29 5.86 17.65 -1.35
CA ALA A 29 6.79 18.65 -1.86
C ALA A 29 7.78 19.12 -0.79
N LEU A 30 7.38 19.18 0.49
CA LEU A 30 8.29 19.45 1.61
C LEU A 30 9.39 18.39 1.68
N GLY A 31 9.04 17.12 1.58
CA GLY A 31 9.99 16.00 1.57
C GLY A 31 10.94 16.03 0.37
N ALA A 32 10.48 16.52 -0.79
CA ALA A 32 11.35 16.69 -1.95
C ALA A 32 12.46 17.73 -1.70
N GLY A 33 12.23 18.68 -0.78
CA GLY A 33 13.23 19.66 -0.34
C GLY A 33 14.25 19.10 0.67
N CYS A 34 13.93 18.01 1.36
CA CYS A 34 14.81 17.42 2.37
C CYS A 34 15.91 16.56 1.72
N THR A 35 17.17 16.88 1.97
CA THR A 35 18.33 16.16 1.41
C THR A 35 18.32 14.69 1.82
N ASN A 36 18.05 14.43 3.08
CA ASN A 36 18.01 13.10 3.65
C ASN A 36 16.89 12.22 3.06
N VAL A 37 15.71 12.80 2.78
CA VAL A 37 14.62 12.07 2.13
C VAL A 37 15.01 11.68 0.69
N ARG A 38 15.65 12.60 -0.04
CA ARG A 38 16.12 12.33 -1.42
C ARG A 38 17.14 11.21 -1.47
N ASP A 39 18.02 11.13 -0.49
CA ASP A 39 19.03 10.08 -0.38
C ASP A 39 18.44 8.69 -0.09
N LYS A 40 17.33 8.64 0.63
CA LYS A 40 16.71 7.41 1.12
C LYS A 40 15.60 6.88 0.21
N VAL A 41 14.88 7.77 -0.48
CA VAL A 41 13.69 7.45 -1.25
C VAL A 41 13.98 7.56 -2.74
N LYS A 42 13.90 6.43 -3.44
CA LYS A 42 14.13 6.33 -4.89
C LYS A 42 12.92 6.77 -5.72
N SER A 43 11.71 6.51 -5.22
CA SER A 43 10.50 6.94 -5.88
C SER A 43 9.32 7.00 -4.91
N VAL A 44 8.34 7.85 -5.25
CA VAL A 44 7.09 8.01 -4.50
C VAL A 44 5.92 7.90 -5.46
N ARG A 45 4.88 7.15 -5.06
CA ARG A 45 3.56 7.17 -5.69
C ARG A 45 2.49 7.37 -4.63
N GLN A 46 1.77 8.49 -4.71
CA GLN A 46 0.59 8.74 -3.90
C GLN A 46 -0.63 8.27 -4.67
N CYS A 47 -1.31 7.29 -4.12
CA CYS A 47 -2.48 6.64 -4.69
C CYS A 47 -3.69 7.03 -3.84
N SER A 48 -4.45 8.03 -4.25
CA SER A 48 -5.65 8.46 -3.55
C SER A 48 -6.83 7.54 -3.88
N ARG A 49 -7.70 7.31 -2.90
CA ARG A 49 -8.91 6.50 -3.07
C ARG A 49 -9.74 7.02 -4.24
N ASP A 50 -10.19 6.12 -5.12
CA ASP A 50 -11.12 6.45 -6.20
C ASP A 50 -12.52 6.63 -5.62
N LEU A 51 -12.92 7.87 -5.39
CA LEU A 51 -14.22 8.21 -4.78
C LEU A 51 -15.42 7.79 -5.63
N GLN A 52 -15.24 7.67 -6.94
CA GLN A 52 -16.32 7.35 -7.87
C GLN A 52 -16.56 5.84 -8.00
N ASN A 53 -15.53 5.01 -7.86
CA ASN A 53 -15.59 3.58 -8.15
C ASN A 53 -15.39 2.68 -6.93
N THR A 54 -14.96 3.20 -5.78
CA THR A 54 -14.70 2.40 -4.57
C THR A 54 -15.88 1.50 -4.18
N ALA A 55 -17.10 2.03 -4.18
CA ALA A 55 -18.31 1.26 -3.83
C ALA A 55 -18.63 0.11 -4.79
N ARG A 56 -17.96 0.02 -5.94
CA ARG A 56 -18.13 -1.04 -6.95
C ARG A 56 -17.14 -2.18 -6.77
N LEU A 57 -16.16 -2.03 -5.89
CA LEU A 57 -15.18 -3.07 -5.59
C LEU A 57 -15.64 -3.86 -4.36
N ALA A 58 -15.71 -5.17 -4.45
CA ALA A 58 -16.14 -6.02 -3.33
C ALA A 58 -15.15 -5.88 -2.15
N GLY A 59 -15.68 -5.63 -0.95
CA GLY A 59 -14.88 -5.49 0.27
C GLY A 59 -13.99 -4.25 0.32
N ALA A 60 -14.18 -3.26 -0.57
CA ALA A 60 -13.38 -2.03 -0.51
C ALA A 60 -13.76 -1.18 0.69
N SER A 61 -12.74 -0.67 1.37
CA SER A 61 -12.91 0.21 2.51
C SER A 61 -13.12 1.67 2.08
N ALA A 62 -14.02 2.35 2.79
CA ALA A 62 -14.19 3.80 2.73
C ALA A 62 -13.50 4.54 3.89
N ASP A 63 -12.89 3.82 4.83
CA ASP A 63 -12.30 4.39 6.05
C ASP A 63 -10.90 4.98 5.83
N TYR A 64 -10.28 4.65 4.70
CA TYR A 64 -8.96 5.15 4.34
C TYR A 64 -9.05 5.96 3.06
N ASP A 65 -8.17 6.95 2.91
CA ASP A 65 -8.20 7.92 1.82
C ASP A 65 -7.09 7.72 0.80
N GLY A 66 -6.08 6.89 1.11
CA GLY A 66 -5.04 6.60 0.13
C GLY A 66 -3.94 5.67 0.60
N VAL A 67 -3.12 5.30 -0.36
CA VAL A 67 -1.92 4.47 -0.18
C VAL A 67 -0.72 5.21 -0.74
N ASN A 68 0.36 5.32 0.03
CA ASN A 68 1.63 5.82 -0.47
C ASN A 68 2.62 4.67 -0.66
N LEU A 69 3.24 4.61 -1.80
CA LEU A 69 4.26 3.63 -2.13
C LEU A 69 5.60 4.35 -2.29
N LEU A 70 6.47 4.22 -1.29
CA LEU A 70 7.83 4.75 -1.34
C LEU A 70 8.81 3.61 -1.55
N VAL A 71 9.50 3.62 -2.68
CA VAL A 71 10.62 2.71 -2.90
C VAL A 71 11.86 3.29 -2.22
N LEU A 72 12.49 2.51 -1.36
CA LEU A 72 13.65 2.92 -0.57
C LEU A 72 14.96 2.51 -1.25
N ARG A 73 16.05 3.17 -0.86
CA ARG A 73 17.40 2.79 -1.24
C ARG A 73 17.74 1.39 -0.73
N ASP A 74 17.45 1.14 0.53
CA ASP A 74 17.71 -0.10 1.25
C ASP A 74 16.78 -0.21 2.48
N ARG A 75 16.88 -1.30 3.26
CA ARG A 75 16.09 -1.52 4.47
C ARG A 75 16.40 -0.48 5.57
N GLN A 76 17.67 -0.14 5.72
CA GLN A 76 18.13 0.78 6.76
C GLN A 76 17.55 2.19 6.57
N ALA A 77 17.31 2.61 5.32
CA ALA A 77 16.67 3.88 5.01
C ALA A 77 15.30 4.05 5.69
N ALA A 78 14.56 2.96 5.92
CA ALA A 78 13.30 3.02 6.65
C ALA A 78 13.45 3.38 8.12
N ASP A 79 14.49 2.91 8.78
CA ASP A 79 14.75 3.23 10.19
C ASP A 79 15.31 4.64 10.34
N ASP A 80 16.24 5.02 9.46
CA ASP A 80 16.91 6.31 9.50
C ASP A 80 15.97 7.50 9.26
N ILE A 81 14.92 7.33 8.46
CA ILE A 81 14.01 8.42 8.11
C ILE A 81 13.24 8.97 9.32
N TRP A 82 13.00 8.15 10.34
CA TRP A 82 12.26 8.54 11.55
C TRP A 82 13.10 9.31 12.57
N SER A 83 14.41 9.22 12.51
CA SER A 83 15.35 9.93 13.37
C SER A 83 16.04 11.12 12.70
N ASP A 84 15.71 11.38 11.44
CA ASP A 84 16.27 12.46 10.66
C ASP A 84 15.78 13.84 11.13
N GLU A 85 16.70 14.68 11.60
CA GLU A 85 16.39 16.00 12.16
C GLU A 85 15.72 16.94 11.14
N GLU A 86 16.15 16.89 9.87
CA GLU A 86 15.57 17.72 8.81
C GLU A 86 14.12 17.33 8.55
N THR A 87 13.84 16.02 8.46
CA THR A 87 12.49 15.48 8.29
C THR A 87 11.59 15.83 9.48
N LEU A 88 12.10 15.67 10.70
CA LEU A 88 11.37 16.01 11.92
C LEU A 88 11.04 17.51 12.02
N ARG A 89 11.94 18.37 11.57
CA ARG A 89 11.76 19.83 11.60
C ARG A 89 10.84 20.35 10.50
N ILE A 90 10.86 19.74 9.30
CA ILE A 90 10.18 20.26 8.10
C ILE A 90 8.86 19.54 7.85
N MET A 91 8.87 18.20 7.83
CA MET A 91 7.68 17.42 7.43
C MET A 91 6.71 17.18 8.59
N ARG A 92 7.24 16.79 9.75
CA ARG A 92 6.40 16.40 10.89
C ARG A 92 5.40 17.47 11.36
N PRO A 93 5.74 18.78 11.39
CA PRO A 93 4.77 19.83 11.76
C PRO A 93 3.60 19.96 10.77
N ASP A 94 3.77 19.55 9.50
CA ASP A 94 2.74 19.63 8.47
C ASP A 94 1.83 18.36 8.43
N GLU A 95 2.27 17.23 9.01
CA GLU A 95 1.50 15.98 9.01
C GLU A 95 0.07 16.15 9.55
N PRO A 96 -0.18 16.86 10.68
CA PRO A 96 -1.54 17.04 11.20
C PRO A 96 -2.48 17.85 10.30
N ARG A 97 -1.94 18.67 9.38
CA ARG A 97 -2.75 19.36 8.37
C ARG A 97 -3.36 18.38 7.37
N VAL A 98 -2.64 17.30 7.07
CA VAL A 98 -2.97 16.36 5.99
C VAL A 98 -3.61 15.07 6.51
N PHE A 99 -3.09 14.53 7.60
CA PHE A 99 -3.43 13.20 8.09
C PHE A 99 -4.15 13.24 9.45
N SER A 100 -4.90 12.20 9.75
CA SER A 100 -5.58 12.00 11.04
C SER A 100 -4.62 11.75 12.20
N THR A 101 -3.40 11.32 11.93
CA THR A 101 -2.33 11.07 12.91
C THR A 101 -0.96 11.20 12.23
N TYR A 102 0.11 11.10 13.00
CA TYR A 102 1.47 11.17 12.48
C TYR A 102 1.80 9.98 11.56
N VAL A 103 2.54 10.24 10.49
CA VAL A 103 2.85 9.29 9.41
C VAL A 103 3.47 7.99 9.94
N ARG A 104 4.38 8.08 10.92
CA ARG A 104 4.99 6.87 11.52
C ARG A 104 3.99 5.91 12.16
N ASN A 105 2.79 6.39 12.54
CA ASN A 105 1.77 5.58 13.20
C ASN A 105 0.94 4.73 12.22
N PHE A 106 1.11 4.92 10.91
CA PHE A 106 0.41 4.17 9.87
C PHE A 106 1.32 3.74 8.71
N THR A 107 2.62 3.75 8.93
CA THR A 107 3.62 3.31 7.95
C THR A 107 4.03 1.87 8.19
N LEU A 108 4.00 1.08 7.14
CA LEU A 108 4.50 -0.30 7.11
C LEU A 108 5.79 -0.34 6.28
N VAL A 109 6.79 -1.05 6.77
CA VAL A 109 8.01 -1.37 6.01
C VAL A 109 7.82 -2.74 5.41
N ALA A 110 8.14 -2.92 4.13
CA ALA A 110 7.89 -4.18 3.46
C ALA A 110 8.97 -4.49 2.42
N GLU A 111 9.19 -5.79 2.21
CA GLU A 111 10.03 -6.35 1.16
C GLU A 111 9.17 -6.67 -0.07
N GLU A 112 9.55 -6.13 -1.22
CA GLU A 112 8.85 -6.31 -2.49
C GLU A 112 9.22 -7.60 -3.19
N ALA A 113 8.21 -8.32 -3.69
CA ALA A 113 8.33 -9.38 -4.69
C ALA A 113 7.41 -9.08 -5.88
N VAL A 114 7.98 -8.91 -7.06
CA VAL A 114 7.24 -8.66 -8.30
C VAL A 114 6.87 -9.99 -8.94
N LEU A 115 5.57 -10.28 -9.05
CA LEU A 115 5.03 -11.51 -9.64
C LEU A 115 4.73 -11.35 -11.14
N ARG A 116 4.32 -10.15 -11.56
CA ARG A 116 4.21 -9.75 -12.96
C ARG A 116 4.82 -8.37 -13.12
N ASP A 117 5.84 -8.26 -13.96
CA ASP A 117 6.58 -7.04 -14.19
C ASP A 117 6.07 -6.29 -15.43
N GLY A 118 4.97 -5.58 -15.28
CA GLY A 118 4.45 -4.62 -16.25
C GLY A 118 4.64 -3.18 -15.76
N GLU A 119 4.48 -2.22 -16.66
CA GLU A 119 4.56 -0.80 -16.29
C GLU A 119 3.43 -0.43 -15.33
N PRO A 120 3.73 0.24 -14.19
CA PRO A 120 2.71 0.72 -13.29
C PRO A 120 1.81 1.78 -13.97
N THR A 121 0.52 1.54 -13.95
CA THR A 121 -0.51 2.44 -14.49
C THR A 121 -0.93 3.50 -13.46
N ASP A 122 -2.05 4.20 -13.72
CA ASP A 122 -2.65 5.13 -12.76
C ASP A 122 -3.72 4.50 -11.86
N CYS A 123 -4.03 3.21 -12.05
CA CYS A 123 -5.06 2.51 -11.29
C CYS A 123 -4.46 1.33 -10.55
N VAL A 124 -4.61 1.27 -9.23
CA VAL A 124 -4.15 0.15 -8.40
C VAL A 124 -5.20 -0.24 -7.36
N VAL A 125 -5.46 -1.53 -7.27
CA VAL A 125 -6.12 -2.15 -6.12
C VAL A 125 -5.02 -2.54 -5.14
N ALA A 126 -5.02 -1.89 -3.98
CA ALA A 126 -4.08 -2.18 -2.90
C ALA A 126 -4.83 -2.90 -1.77
N ALA A 127 -4.37 -4.09 -1.39
CA ALA A 127 -4.95 -4.84 -0.29
C ALA A 127 -3.92 -5.03 0.83
N PHE A 128 -4.31 -4.67 2.04
CA PHE A 128 -3.57 -4.84 3.28
C PHE A 128 -4.17 -6.04 4.02
N LEU A 129 -3.41 -7.08 4.18
CA LEU A 129 -3.88 -8.39 4.59
C LEU A 129 -3.41 -8.73 6.00
N GLY A 130 -4.38 -8.90 6.91
CA GLY A 130 -4.14 -9.30 8.29
C GLY A 130 -4.03 -10.82 8.44
N LEU A 131 -3.17 -11.27 9.35
CA LEU A 131 -3.07 -12.69 9.68
C LEU A 131 -4.33 -13.18 10.42
N ARG A 132 -4.69 -14.41 10.16
CA ARG A 132 -5.65 -15.15 10.97
C ARG A 132 -5.09 -15.31 12.39
N GLU A 133 -5.96 -15.22 13.38
CA GLU A 133 -5.58 -15.39 14.77
C GLU A 133 -4.83 -16.71 14.99
N GLY A 134 -3.72 -16.64 15.71
CA GLY A 134 -2.86 -17.81 15.99
C GLY A 134 -1.93 -18.22 14.84
N THR A 135 -1.96 -17.54 13.70
CA THR A 135 -1.02 -17.83 12.61
C THR A 135 0.35 -17.22 12.90
N ASP A 136 1.40 -18.04 12.81
CA ASP A 136 2.77 -17.57 12.91
C ASP A 136 3.15 -16.82 11.60
N PRO A 137 3.76 -15.63 11.66
CA PRO A 137 4.32 -14.96 10.48
C PRO A 137 5.26 -15.83 9.63
N ALA A 138 5.94 -16.82 10.25
CA ALA A 138 6.75 -17.78 9.52
C ALA A 138 5.91 -18.71 8.62
N ASP A 139 4.67 -19.00 8.97
CA ASP A 139 3.76 -19.78 8.12
C ASP A 139 3.43 -19.02 6.85
N LEU A 140 3.14 -17.72 6.96
CA LEU A 140 2.93 -16.85 5.79
C LEU A 140 4.19 -16.80 4.93
N ALA A 141 5.38 -16.68 5.52
CA ALA A 141 6.63 -16.68 4.76
C ALA A 141 6.83 -17.98 3.98
N ARG A 142 6.52 -19.13 4.57
CA ARG A 142 6.55 -20.45 3.89
C ARG A 142 5.49 -20.53 2.78
N ALA A 143 4.27 -20.05 3.04
CA ALA A 143 3.20 -20.01 2.05
C ALA A 143 3.59 -19.18 0.83
N LEU A 144 4.18 -18.00 1.05
CA LEU A 144 4.66 -17.12 -0.02
C LEU A 144 5.83 -17.74 -0.81
N ALA A 145 6.72 -18.48 -0.15
CA ALA A 145 7.81 -19.17 -0.81
C ALA A 145 7.35 -20.34 -1.71
N THR A 146 6.18 -20.90 -1.43
CA THR A 146 5.59 -22.01 -2.21
C THR A 146 4.59 -21.53 -3.27
N ALA A 147 3.93 -20.38 -3.04
CA ALA A 147 2.99 -19.79 -3.98
C ALA A 147 3.74 -18.98 -5.05
N ASP A 148 4.15 -19.63 -6.11
CA ASP A 148 4.85 -19.01 -7.23
C ASP A 148 3.94 -18.04 -8.04
N ALA A 149 4.54 -17.29 -8.95
CA ALA A 149 3.82 -16.34 -9.78
C ALA A 149 2.73 -17.01 -10.64
N ALA A 150 2.93 -18.26 -11.07
CA ALA A 150 1.95 -18.98 -11.87
C ALA A 150 0.68 -19.27 -11.07
N GLN A 151 0.80 -19.63 -9.80
CA GLN A 151 -0.35 -19.87 -8.92
C GLN A 151 -1.16 -18.59 -8.67
N TRP A 152 -0.49 -17.45 -8.47
CA TRP A 152 -1.16 -16.16 -8.34
C TRP A 152 -1.90 -15.78 -9.63
N LEU A 153 -1.23 -15.89 -10.76
CA LEU A 153 -1.74 -15.47 -12.07
C LEU A 153 -2.76 -16.47 -12.67
N ALA A 154 -2.94 -17.64 -12.08
CA ALA A 154 -3.98 -18.59 -12.45
C ALA A 154 -5.38 -18.08 -12.10
N ASP A 155 -5.52 -17.24 -11.07
CA ASP A 155 -6.79 -16.54 -10.82
C ASP A 155 -7.00 -15.46 -11.89
N PRO A 156 -8.17 -15.44 -12.59
CA PRO A 156 -8.42 -14.50 -13.68
C PRO A 156 -8.33 -13.03 -13.28
N ALA A 157 -8.63 -12.68 -12.02
CA ALA A 157 -8.57 -11.30 -11.55
C ALA A 157 -7.12 -10.82 -11.44
N PHE A 158 -6.21 -11.63 -10.86
CA PHE A 158 -4.78 -11.33 -10.86
C PHE A 158 -4.18 -11.46 -12.26
N GLY A 159 -4.67 -12.42 -13.05
CA GLY A 159 -4.29 -12.59 -14.45
C GLY A 159 -4.60 -11.38 -15.33
N ALA A 160 -5.62 -10.59 -15.00
CA ALA A 160 -6.00 -9.36 -15.70
C ALA A 160 -5.14 -8.14 -15.31
N ALA A 161 -4.43 -8.17 -14.18
CA ALA A 161 -3.56 -7.08 -13.76
C ALA A 161 -2.35 -6.97 -14.70
N VAL A 162 -2.00 -5.76 -15.13
CA VAL A 162 -0.80 -5.50 -15.95
C VAL A 162 0.48 -5.64 -15.15
N ARG A 163 0.43 -5.33 -13.85
CA ARG A 163 1.49 -5.55 -12.89
C ARG A 163 0.91 -6.13 -11.60
N LEU A 164 1.60 -7.09 -11.01
CA LEU A 164 1.23 -7.68 -9.72
C LEU A 164 2.44 -7.71 -8.79
N VAL A 165 2.27 -7.15 -7.61
CA VAL A 165 3.33 -7.05 -6.61
C VAL A 165 2.82 -7.52 -5.27
N VAL A 166 3.66 -8.26 -4.56
CA VAL A 166 3.42 -8.71 -3.20
C VAL A 166 4.50 -8.11 -2.30
N ASN A 167 4.09 -7.48 -1.22
CA ASN A 167 4.99 -6.83 -0.27
C ASN A 167 4.80 -7.51 1.09
N ARG A 168 5.78 -8.27 1.53
CA ARG A 168 5.80 -8.89 2.86
C ARG A 168 6.21 -7.83 3.89
N VAL A 169 5.35 -7.59 4.86
CA VAL A 169 5.64 -6.62 5.93
C VAL A 169 6.77 -7.15 6.80
N ASP A 170 7.72 -6.27 7.12
CA ASP A 170 8.90 -6.52 7.92
C ASP A 170 8.81 -5.81 9.27
N GLY A 171 9.21 -6.52 10.32
CA GLY A 171 9.17 -6.01 11.69
C GLY A 171 7.75 -5.99 12.29
N THR A 172 7.58 -5.21 13.36
CA THR A 172 6.30 -5.07 14.07
C THR A 172 5.51 -3.90 13.48
N PRO A 173 4.31 -4.15 12.94
CA PRO A 173 3.44 -3.09 12.46
C PRO A 173 3.06 -2.10 13.57
N PRO A 174 2.76 -0.84 13.25
CA PRO A 174 2.22 0.11 14.20
C PRO A 174 0.87 -0.39 14.77
N PRO A 175 0.54 -0.07 16.02
CA PRO A 175 -0.73 -0.47 16.63
C PRO A 175 -1.95 -0.06 15.78
N GLY A 176 -2.85 -1.03 15.53
CA GLY A 176 -4.03 -0.83 14.67
C GLY A 176 -3.77 -0.97 13.17
N TYR A 177 -2.55 -1.32 12.78
CA TYR A 177 -2.14 -1.61 11.40
C TYR A 177 -1.54 -3.00 11.29
N ASP A 178 -2.14 -3.99 11.95
CA ASP A 178 -1.67 -5.37 12.09
C ASP A 178 -1.76 -6.17 10.77
N TYR A 179 -1.13 -5.63 9.71
CA TYR A 179 -1.06 -6.25 8.39
C TYR A 179 0.28 -6.92 8.19
N ALA A 180 0.28 -8.12 7.61
CA ALA A 180 1.48 -8.92 7.35
C ALA A 180 1.86 -8.98 5.87
N LEU A 181 0.92 -8.68 4.98
CA LEU A 181 1.09 -8.76 3.53
C LEU A 181 0.34 -7.61 2.86
N ILE A 182 0.95 -6.99 1.85
CA ILE A 182 0.29 -5.97 1.03
C ILE A 182 0.40 -6.41 -0.43
N VAL A 183 -0.75 -6.46 -1.12
CA VAL A 183 -0.83 -6.82 -2.54
C VAL A 183 -1.16 -5.58 -3.35
N GLU A 184 -0.41 -5.32 -4.41
CA GLU A 184 -0.67 -4.27 -5.39
C GLU A 184 -1.02 -4.93 -6.73
N ALA A 185 -2.29 -4.83 -7.14
CA ALA A 185 -2.74 -5.25 -8.47
C ALA A 185 -3.03 -4.01 -9.32
N TRP A 186 -2.22 -3.79 -10.36
CA TRP A 186 -2.27 -2.62 -11.23
C TRP A 186 -3.08 -2.91 -12.48
N PHE A 187 -4.00 -2.00 -12.82
CA PHE A 187 -4.93 -2.15 -13.95
C PHE A 187 -4.82 -0.98 -14.91
N PRO A 188 -5.20 -1.16 -16.20
CA PRO A 188 -5.22 -0.04 -17.15
C PRO A 188 -6.12 1.10 -16.71
N ASP A 189 -7.26 0.77 -16.07
CA ASP A 189 -8.30 1.69 -15.65
C ASP A 189 -9.16 1.12 -14.51
N PRO A 190 -9.98 1.95 -13.84
CA PRO A 190 -10.87 1.51 -12.77
C PRO A 190 -11.94 0.50 -13.20
N ALA A 191 -12.39 0.54 -14.46
CA ALA A 191 -13.40 -0.43 -14.96
C ALA A 191 -12.82 -1.83 -15.00
N SER A 192 -11.58 -2.00 -15.45
CA SER A 192 -10.85 -3.27 -15.44
C SER A 192 -10.64 -3.79 -14.02
N ALA A 193 -10.31 -2.93 -13.06
CA ALA A 193 -10.18 -3.29 -11.65
C ALA A 193 -11.53 -3.77 -11.05
N VAL A 194 -12.61 -3.07 -11.35
CA VAL A 194 -13.97 -3.45 -10.93
C VAL A 194 -14.41 -4.76 -11.60
N GLN A 195 -14.09 -4.98 -12.86
CA GLN A 195 -14.35 -6.25 -13.52
C GLN A 195 -13.64 -7.42 -12.81
N ALA A 196 -12.39 -7.20 -12.37
CA ALA A 196 -11.59 -8.20 -11.68
C ALA A 196 -12.11 -8.50 -10.26
N PHE A 197 -12.41 -7.46 -9.47
CA PHE A 197 -12.69 -7.59 -8.03
C PHE A 197 -14.06 -7.06 -7.60
N GLY A 198 -14.98 -6.78 -8.52
CA GLY A 198 -16.31 -6.25 -8.18
C GLY A 198 -17.26 -7.26 -7.54
N ALA A 199 -17.09 -8.54 -7.82
CA ALA A 199 -17.97 -9.59 -7.29
C ALA A 199 -17.36 -10.36 -6.10
N ILE A 200 -16.03 -10.54 -6.08
CA ILE A 200 -15.29 -11.28 -5.05
C ILE A 200 -14.10 -10.43 -4.66
N SER A 201 -13.92 -10.19 -3.36
CA SER A 201 -12.86 -9.36 -2.83
C SER A 201 -11.47 -9.96 -3.07
N LEU A 202 -10.44 -9.11 -3.13
CA LEU A 202 -9.08 -9.55 -3.36
C LEU A 202 -8.61 -10.59 -2.31
N PRO A 203 -8.86 -10.42 -0.99
CA PRO A 203 -8.43 -11.41 0.00
C PRO A 203 -9.03 -12.82 -0.20
N GLU A 204 -10.19 -12.93 -0.86
CA GLU A 204 -10.86 -14.21 -1.13
C GLU A 204 -10.33 -14.93 -2.38
N ARG A 205 -9.41 -14.30 -3.13
CA ARG A 205 -8.83 -14.82 -4.38
C ARG A 205 -7.37 -15.27 -4.25
N LEU A 206 -6.81 -15.17 -3.06
CA LEU A 206 -5.42 -15.53 -2.81
C LEU A 206 -5.15 -17.02 -3.10
N PRO A 207 -3.93 -17.39 -3.51
CA PRO A 207 -3.54 -18.79 -3.58
C PRO A 207 -3.81 -19.51 -2.27
N GLN A 208 -4.27 -20.76 -2.34
CA GLN A 208 -4.78 -21.53 -1.19
C GLN A 208 -3.85 -21.50 0.03
N ALA A 209 -2.55 -21.70 -0.18
CA ALA A 209 -1.57 -21.69 0.91
C ALA A 209 -1.50 -20.31 1.61
N VAL A 210 -1.58 -19.21 0.85
CA VAL A 210 -1.57 -17.84 1.39
C VAL A 210 -2.91 -17.53 2.06
N ALA A 211 -4.03 -17.89 1.42
CA ALA A 211 -5.38 -17.71 1.96
C ALA A 211 -5.57 -18.39 3.32
N ALA A 212 -4.92 -19.53 3.54
CA ALA A 212 -4.95 -20.25 4.83
C ALA A 212 -4.39 -19.42 5.98
N CYS A 213 -3.45 -18.50 5.70
CA CYS A 213 -2.82 -17.62 6.69
C CYS A 213 -3.57 -16.31 6.91
N ILE A 214 -4.43 -15.88 5.97
CA ILE A 214 -5.05 -14.56 5.94
C ILE A 214 -6.49 -14.62 6.48
N ASP A 215 -6.86 -13.59 7.25
CA ASP A 215 -8.23 -13.33 7.66
C ASP A 215 -8.82 -12.17 6.84
N PRO A 216 -9.81 -12.45 5.95
CA PRO A 216 -10.47 -11.40 5.18
C PRO A 216 -11.14 -10.33 6.06
N ALA A 217 -11.64 -10.68 7.25
CA ALA A 217 -12.29 -9.74 8.16
C ALA A 217 -11.29 -8.76 8.82
N ARG A 218 -10.00 -9.13 8.85
CA ARG A 218 -8.89 -8.28 9.34
C ARG A 218 -8.11 -7.63 8.19
N SER A 219 -8.66 -7.67 6.98
CA SER A 219 -8.01 -7.17 5.78
C SER A 219 -8.75 -5.96 5.22
N VAL A 220 -8.03 -5.09 4.52
CA VAL A 220 -8.56 -3.86 3.91
C VAL A 220 -8.12 -3.80 2.46
N SER A 221 -9.07 -3.52 1.56
CA SER A 221 -8.78 -3.28 0.15
C SER A 221 -9.21 -1.87 -0.25
N LEU A 222 -8.41 -1.20 -1.07
CA LEU A 222 -8.71 0.10 -1.66
C LEU A 222 -8.58 0.05 -3.18
N LEU A 223 -9.54 0.64 -3.87
CA LEU A 223 -9.36 1.06 -5.26
C LEU A 223 -8.82 2.49 -5.24
N THR A 224 -7.66 2.68 -5.85
CA THR A 224 -6.97 3.96 -5.82
C THR A 224 -6.51 4.41 -7.20
N ARG A 225 -6.28 5.71 -7.34
CA ARG A 225 -5.69 6.33 -8.52
C ARG A 225 -4.41 7.06 -8.12
N VAL A 226 -3.37 6.92 -8.94
CA VAL A 226 -2.13 7.68 -8.73
C VAL A 226 -2.39 9.15 -9.00
N THR A 227 -2.29 9.98 -7.95
CA THR A 227 -2.52 11.43 -8.01
C THR A 227 -1.23 12.23 -7.95
N HIS A 228 -0.13 11.59 -7.57
CA HIS A 228 1.19 12.22 -7.58
C HIS A 228 2.30 11.17 -7.74
N ARG A 229 3.32 11.51 -8.52
CA ARG A 229 4.55 10.71 -8.73
C ARG A 229 5.78 11.59 -8.55
N ARG A 230 6.80 11.00 -8.00
CA ARG A 230 8.15 11.56 -7.92
C ARG A 230 9.15 10.43 -8.16
N PRO A 231 10.18 10.64 -9.02
CA PRO A 231 11.31 9.73 -9.13
C PRO A 231 12.11 9.72 -7.83
#